data_0b6bdf5e1fb4e8ffc22105569bd11f37
#
_entry.id   0b6bdf5e1fb4e8ffc22105569bd11f37
#
_cell.length_a   1.000
_cell.length_b   1.000
_cell.length_c   1.000
_cell.angle_alpha   90.00
_cell.angle_beta   90.00
_cell.angle_gamma   90.00
#
_symmetry.space_group_name_H-M   'P 1'
#
loop_
_entity.id
_entity.type
_entity.pdbx_description
1 polymer ?
#
loop_
_entity_poly.entity_id
_entity_poly.type
_entity_poly.pdbx_seq_one_letter_code
_entity_poly.pdbx_strand_id
1 'polypeptide(L)'
;MTMRNNIFITRRLPLIILFLAFALFMLSMVGNSGEIESSEIAERTTVRLEKRLAKLESYAYAALERHDHGCLEGLPEDMVIYMYQNDSLKFWSNQFPIINDDISRRLTVQRLTSYSNRISSPLSDVTEEVSFMNLGPKWYVVKAFTDGANVRVIAGIEVKNNLIEEISASENGTNPHLKIDRRYAVGVIPASSGSPVFIDGKPLFKIILDTDKISYFFDNSLLRWTGLVLLAVATMLFLF
;
A
#
# COMPACT_ATOMS: atom_id res chain seq x y z
N MET A 1 31.99 -49.76 -25.22
CA MET A 1 31.04 -49.61 -24.10
C MET A 1 30.19 -48.32 -24.16
N THR A 2 30.38 -47.47 -25.14
CA THR A 2 29.78 -46.11 -25.28
C THR A 2 28.42 -46.08 -26.02
N MET A 3 28.12 -47.05 -26.88
CA MET A 3 26.87 -47.04 -27.68
C MET A 3 25.56 -47.36 -26.88
N ARG A 4 25.69 -48.10 -25.78
CA ARG A 4 24.52 -48.57 -25.03
C ARG A 4 23.91 -47.47 -24.11
N ASN A 5 24.72 -46.47 -23.72
CA ASN A 5 24.25 -45.34 -22.92
C ASN A 5 23.49 -44.31 -23.73
N ASN A 6 23.80 -44.13 -25.02
CA ASN A 6 23.12 -43.15 -25.85
C ASN A 6 21.65 -43.53 -26.16
N ILE A 7 21.35 -44.81 -26.32
CA ILE A 7 20.00 -45.30 -26.61
C ILE A 7 19.07 -45.14 -25.38
N PHE A 8 19.63 -45.22 -24.18
CA PHE A 8 18.87 -45.03 -22.96
C PHE A 8 18.50 -43.56 -22.67
N ILE A 9 19.40 -42.66 -23.05
CA ILE A 9 19.21 -41.21 -22.91
C ILE A 9 18.21 -40.68 -23.95
N THR A 10 18.30 -41.13 -25.21
CA THR A 10 17.40 -40.69 -26.28
C THR A 10 15.97 -41.12 -26.07
N ARG A 11 15.68 -42.27 -25.45
CA ARG A 11 14.32 -42.71 -25.13
C ARG A 11 13.69 -42.00 -23.89
N ARG A 12 14.51 -41.48 -22.97
CA ARG A 12 14.01 -40.79 -21.77
C ARG A 12 13.95 -39.27 -21.92
N LEU A 13 14.67 -38.71 -22.87
CA LEU A 13 14.73 -37.29 -23.12
C LEU A 13 13.33 -36.67 -23.38
N PRO A 14 12.48 -37.23 -24.26
CA PRO A 14 11.15 -36.67 -24.50
C PRO A 14 10.24 -36.72 -23.26
N LEU A 15 10.37 -37.73 -22.40
CA LEU A 15 9.65 -37.85 -21.17
C LEU A 15 10.05 -36.77 -20.13
N ILE A 16 11.35 -36.45 -20.06
CA ILE A 16 11.87 -35.39 -19.18
C ILE A 16 11.38 -34.02 -19.66
N ILE A 17 11.42 -33.77 -20.96
CA ILE A 17 10.94 -32.51 -21.57
C ILE A 17 9.44 -32.38 -21.37
N LEU A 18 8.65 -33.45 -21.52
CA LEU A 18 7.22 -33.45 -21.28
C LEU A 18 6.90 -33.12 -19.82
N PHE A 19 7.64 -33.70 -18.88
CA PHE A 19 7.46 -33.43 -17.45
C PHE A 19 7.81 -31.99 -17.12
N LEU A 20 8.88 -31.47 -17.68
CA LEU A 20 9.30 -30.08 -17.50
C LEU A 20 8.27 -29.11 -18.08
N ALA A 21 7.75 -29.39 -19.30
CA ALA A 21 6.68 -28.60 -19.91
C ALA A 21 5.41 -28.57 -19.05
N PHE A 22 5.03 -29.72 -18.52
CA PHE A 22 3.86 -29.84 -17.61
C PHE A 22 4.08 -29.10 -16.30
N ALA A 23 5.28 -29.20 -15.70
CA ALA A 23 5.63 -28.48 -14.48
C ALA A 23 5.59 -26.96 -14.68
N LEU A 24 6.15 -26.45 -15.79
CA LEU A 24 6.08 -25.03 -16.15
C LEU A 24 4.65 -24.56 -16.40
N PHE A 25 3.82 -25.38 -17.03
CA PHE A 25 2.41 -25.07 -17.27
C PHE A 25 1.63 -25.03 -15.94
N MET A 26 1.84 -25.98 -15.03
CA MET A 26 1.26 -25.97 -13.70
C MET A 26 1.72 -24.77 -12.87
N LEU A 27 3.02 -24.44 -12.89
CA LEU A 27 3.54 -23.22 -12.25
C LEU A 27 2.88 -21.94 -12.80
N SER A 28 2.55 -21.92 -14.09
CA SER A 28 1.86 -20.77 -14.71
C SER A 28 0.41 -20.63 -14.23
N MET A 29 -0.19 -21.68 -13.70
CA MET A 29 -1.58 -21.67 -13.17
C MET A 29 -1.68 -21.34 -11.67
N VAL A 30 -0.60 -21.44 -10.92
CA VAL A 30 -0.59 -21.23 -9.45
C VAL A 30 -0.83 -19.77 -9.05
N GLY A 31 -0.80 -18.82 -9.99
CA GLY A 31 -0.98 -17.38 -9.72
C GLY A 31 -2.41 -16.92 -9.37
N ASN A 32 -3.40 -17.81 -9.27
CA ASN A 32 -4.82 -17.40 -9.23
C ASN A 32 -5.53 -17.50 -7.86
N SER A 33 -4.81 -17.65 -6.76
CA SER A 33 -5.41 -17.75 -5.41
C SER A 33 -5.50 -16.40 -4.68
N GLY A 34 -5.89 -15.32 -5.40
CA GLY A 34 -5.80 -13.94 -4.90
C GLY A 34 -6.72 -13.57 -3.73
N GLU A 35 -7.88 -14.22 -3.54
CA GLU A 35 -8.83 -13.78 -2.50
C GLU A 35 -8.44 -14.18 -1.07
N ILE A 36 -7.92 -15.39 -0.90
CA ILE A 36 -7.51 -15.89 0.43
C ILE A 36 -6.30 -15.09 0.93
N GLU A 37 -5.43 -14.68 0.04
CA GLU A 37 -4.22 -13.91 0.32
C GLU A 37 -4.51 -12.45 0.73
N SER A 38 -5.59 -11.83 0.22
CA SER A 38 -5.97 -10.46 0.60
C SER A 38 -6.39 -10.33 2.06
N SER A 39 -7.07 -11.33 2.59
CA SER A 39 -7.48 -11.40 4.01
C SER A 39 -6.26 -11.51 4.93
N GLU A 40 -5.31 -12.37 4.60
CA GLU A 40 -4.08 -12.53 5.38
C GLU A 40 -3.21 -11.27 5.34
N ILE A 41 -3.14 -10.60 4.19
CA ILE A 41 -2.40 -9.32 4.07
C ILE A 41 -3.09 -8.23 4.89
N ALA A 42 -4.43 -8.16 4.88
CA ALA A 42 -5.17 -7.20 5.68
C ALA A 42 -4.92 -7.41 7.19
N GLU A 43 -4.94 -8.66 7.68
CA GLU A 43 -4.65 -8.99 9.07
C GLU A 43 -3.22 -8.61 9.46
N ARG A 44 -2.24 -8.97 8.64
CA ARG A 44 -0.83 -8.59 8.85
C ARG A 44 -0.63 -7.08 8.83
N THR A 45 -1.38 -6.37 7.98
CA THR A 45 -1.35 -4.91 7.89
C THR A 45 -1.95 -4.29 9.14
N THR A 46 -3.06 -4.82 9.66
CA THR A 46 -3.65 -4.42 10.94
C THR A 46 -2.60 -4.47 12.07
N VAL A 47 -1.95 -5.60 12.27
CA VAL A 47 -0.94 -5.76 13.34
C VAL A 47 0.23 -4.77 13.19
N ARG A 48 0.67 -4.51 11.96
CA ARG A 48 1.76 -3.54 11.70
C ARG A 48 1.31 -2.12 11.97
N LEU A 49 0.09 -1.79 11.55
CA LEU A 49 -0.49 -0.47 11.74
C LEU A 49 -0.71 -0.17 13.24
N GLU A 50 -1.22 -1.13 14.02
CA GLU A 50 -1.36 -1.01 15.47
C GLU A 50 -0.01 -0.73 16.17
N LYS A 51 1.03 -1.45 15.79
CA LYS A 51 2.39 -1.19 16.30
C LYS A 51 2.88 0.22 15.98
N ARG A 52 2.56 0.70 14.78
CA ARG A 52 2.95 2.05 14.37
C ARG A 52 2.11 3.11 15.06
N LEU A 53 0.82 2.87 15.27
CA LEU A 53 -0.05 3.74 16.05
C LEU A 53 0.44 3.88 17.49
N ALA A 54 0.80 2.79 18.15
CA ALA A 54 1.36 2.86 19.50
C ALA A 54 2.66 3.69 19.54
N LYS A 55 3.51 3.59 18.52
CA LYS A 55 4.70 4.45 18.39
C LYS A 55 4.32 5.91 18.10
N LEU A 56 3.36 6.17 17.23
CA LEU A 56 2.86 7.51 16.92
C LEU A 56 2.29 8.19 18.18
N GLU A 57 1.52 7.44 18.96
CA GLU A 57 0.94 7.93 20.22
C GLU A 57 2.04 8.40 21.20
N SER A 58 3.17 7.70 21.29
CA SER A 58 4.28 8.14 22.15
C SER A 58 4.86 9.50 21.72
N TYR A 59 4.97 9.76 20.42
CA TYR A 59 5.39 11.07 19.90
C TYR A 59 4.31 12.15 20.12
N ALA A 60 3.04 11.79 19.94
CA ALA A 60 1.93 12.72 20.15
C ALA A 60 1.83 13.17 21.62
N TYR A 61 1.98 12.26 22.57
CA TYR A 61 2.03 12.60 24.00
C TYR A 61 3.26 13.41 24.35
N ALA A 62 4.43 13.09 23.79
CA ALA A 62 5.62 13.92 23.99
C ALA A 62 5.43 15.35 23.43
N ALA A 63 4.68 15.51 22.32
CA ALA A 63 4.34 16.82 21.79
C ALA A 63 3.38 17.59 22.70
N LEU A 64 2.40 16.90 23.32
CA LEU A 64 1.49 17.49 24.30
C LEU A 64 2.22 17.95 25.56
N GLU A 65 3.24 17.21 26.02
CA GLU A 65 3.97 17.54 27.24
C GLU A 65 5.00 18.66 27.02
N ARG A 66 5.75 18.60 25.91
CA ARG A 66 6.91 19.50 25.70
C ARG A 66 6.55 20.80 25.04
N HIS A 67 5.55 20.81 24.18
CA HIS A 67 5.12 21.99 23.40
C HIS A 67 6.24 22.59 22.51
N ASP A 68 7.27 21.82 22.14
CA ASP A 68 8.42 22.27 21.36
C ASP A 68 8.74 21.32 20.18
N HIS A 69 9.59 21.78 19.27
CA HIS A 69 10.06 20.99 18.14
C HIS A 69 10.94 19.79 18.52
N GLY A 70 11.53 19.78 19.70
CA GLY A 70 12.41 18.69 20.16
C GLY A 70 11.67 17.36 20.29
N CYS A 71 10.34 17.38 20.44
CA CYS A 71 9.51 16.17 20.44
C CYS A 71 9.47 15.45 19.08
N LEU A 72 9.88 16.13 18.00
CA LEU A 72 9.90 15.55 16.65
C LEU A 72 11.23 14.86 16.32
N GLU A 73 12.22 14.90 17.20
CA GLU A 73 13.49 14.21 16.97
C GLU A 73 13.26 12.69 16.87
N GLY A 74 13.76 12.11 15.76
CA GLY A 74 13.59 10.70 15.47
C GLY A 74 12.20 10.28 15.06
N LEU A 75 11.30 11.22 14.75
CA LEU A 75 10.00 10.91 14.14
C LEU A 75 10.23 10.23 12.79
N PRO A 76 9.65 9.03 12.55
CA PRO A 76 9.77 8.36 11.27
C PRO A 76 9.20 9.17 10.12
N GLU A 77 9.78 9.05 8.92
CA GLU A 77 9.38 9.81 7.72
C GLU A 77 7.92 9.58 7.29
N ASP A 78 7.36 8.42 7.61
CA ASP A 78 5.98 8.06 7.33
C ASP A 78 5.00 8.53 8.41
N MET A 79 5.48 9.24 9.43
CA MET A 79 4.64 9.81 10.49
C MET A 79 4.61 11.31 10.40
N VAL A 80 3.46 11.88 10.74
CA VAL A 80 3.25 13.33 10.75
C VAL A 80 2.64 13.76 12.08
N ILE A 81 3.07 14.93 12.55
CA ILE A 81 2.54 15.56 13.77
C ILE A 81 2.31 17.04 13.51
N TYR A 82 1.15 17.53 13.91
CA TYR A 82 0.72 18.93 13.87
C TYR A 82 0.23 19.32 15.24
N MET A 83 0.84 20.33 15.82
CA MET A 83 0.42 20.85 17.12
C MET A 83 -0.27 22.20 16.96
N TYR A 84 -1.44 22.28 17.52
CA TYR A 84 -2.26 23.50 17.61
C TYR A 84 -2.36 23.94 19.07
N GLN A 85 -2.29 25.24 19.28
CA GLN A 85 -2.56 25.86 20.57
C GLN A 85 -3.50 27.05 20.34
N ASN A 86 -4.66 27.06 21.02
CA ASN A 86 -5.73 28.04 20.79
C ASN A 86 -6.09 28.16 19.30
N ASP A 87 -6.30 27.03 18.63
CA ASP A 87 -6.61 26.89 17.20
C ASP A 87 -5.53 27.45 16.23
N SER A 88 -4.37 27.80 16.76
CA SER A 88 -3.24 28.28 15.97
C SER A 88 -2.19 27.18 15.84
N LEU A 89 -1.78 26.89 14.61
CA LEU A 89 -0.69 25.94 14.34
C LEU A 89 0.63 26.47 14.89
N LYS A 90 1.25 25.72 15.78
CA LYS A 90 2.52 26.08 16.43
C LYS A 90 3.72 25.45 15.75
N PHE A 91 3.63 24.14 15.52
CA PHE A 91 4.66 23.42 14.78
C PHE A 91 4.08 22.21 14.04
N TRP A 92 4.85 21.73 13.07
CA TRP A 92 4.49 20.58 12.23
C TRP A 92 5.76 19.83 11.78
N SER A 93 5.61 18.54 11.52
CA SER A 93 6.71 17.68 11.08
C SER A 93 6.98 17.76 9.59
N ASN A 94 5.95 18.05 8.76
CA ASN A 94 6.09 18.24 7.33
C ASN A 94 5.03 19.21 6.78
N GLN A 95 5.22 19.68 5.55
CA GLN A 95 4.36 20.73 4.96
C GLN A 95 3.15 20.18 4.20
N PHE A 96 3.06 18.86 3.98
CA PHE A 96 2.12 18.29 3.01
C PHE A 96 0.64 18.38 3.38
N PRO A 97 0.20 18.09 4.60
CA PRO A 97 -1.22 17.99 4.89
C PRO A 97 -1.94 19.34 5.05
N ILE A 98 -1.23 20.45 4.98
CA ILE A 98 -1.85 21.79 5.11
C ILE A 98 -2.51 22.21 3.80
N ILE A 99 -2.11 21.60 2.68
CA ILE A 99 -2.66 21.89 1.36
C ILE A 99 -3.86 20.98 1.16
N ASN A 100 -5.05 21.52 1.34
CA ASN A 100 -6.29 20.83 1.05
C ASN A 100 -6.52 20.79 -0.48
N ASP A 101 -6.98 19.63 -0.99
CA ASP A 101 -7.44 19.49 -2.38
C ASP A 101 -8.52 20.52 -2.76
N ASP A 102 -9.32 20.97 -1.80
CA ASP A 102 -10.26 22.08 -1.98
C ASP A 102 -9.57 23.39 -2.35
N ILE A 103 -8.34 23.62 -1.94
CA ILE A 103 -7.57 24.80 -2.33
C ILE A 103 -7.19 24.71 -3.80
N SER A 104 -6.69 23.57 -4.26
CA SER A 104 -6.36 23.38 -5.67
C SER A 104 -7.59 23.48 -6.55
N ARG A 105 -8.73 22.94 -6.17
CA ARG A 105 -10.01 23.11 -6.86
C ARG A 105 -10.50 24.58 -6.84
N ARG A 106 -10.39 25.27 -5.71
CA ARG A 106 -10.78 26.68 -5.59
C ARG A 106 -9.85 27.61 -6.36
N LEU A 107 -8.55 27.33 -6.38
CA LEU A 107 -7.58 28.07 -7.20
C LEU A 107 -7.82 27.89 -8.70
N THR A 108 -8.32 26.73 -9.11
CA THR A 108 -8.63 26.43 -10.51
C THR A 108 -9.97 27.05 -10.95
N VAL A 109 -10.97 27.07 -10.08
CA VAL A 109 -12.35 27.48 -10.40
C VAL A 109 -12.63 28.94 -10.05
N GLN A 110 -12.04 29.48 -9.00
CA GLN A 110 -12.30 30.85 -8.51
C GLN A 110 -10.98 31.62 -8.44
N ARG A 111 -10.44 32.04 -9.55
CA ARG A 111 -9.33 33.00 -9.59
C ARG A 111 -9.26 33.84 -8.32
N LEU A 112 -8.55 33.35 -7.29
CA LEU A 112 -7.98 34.12 -6.15
C LEU A 112 -8.80 35.26 -5.49
N THR A 113 -10.07 35.44 -5.81
CA THR A 113 -10.85 36.60 -5.37
C THR A 113 -11.45 36.45 -3.97
N SER A 114 -11.27 35.35 -3.32
CA SER A 114 -11.76 35.16 -1.93
C SER A 114 -10.83 34.22 -1.18
N TYR A 115 -9.64 34.69 -0.86
CA TYR A 115 -8.95 34.21 0.32
C TYR A 115 -9.76 34.65 1.54
N SER A 116 -10.88 33.98 1.79
CA SER A 116 -11.41 34.00 3.14
C SER A 116 -10.39 33.24 3.98
N ASN A 117 -9.90 33.83 5.05
CA ASN A 117 -8.96 33.27 6.01
C ASN A 117 -9.48 32.00 6.73
N ARG A 118 -10.54 31.39 6.24
CA ARG A 118 -11.04 30.08 6.63
C ARG A 118 -10.53 29.04 5.64
N ILE A 119 -9.27 28.72 5.78
CA ILE A 119 -8.77 27.42 5.35
C ILE A 119 -9.46 26.44 6.30
N SER A 120 -10.59 25.91 5.90
CA SER A 120 -11.14 24.73 6.58
C SER A 120 -10.18 23.57 6.24
N SER A 121 -9.14 23.50 7.04
CA SER A 121 -8.24 22.34 6.96
C SER A 121 -9.05 21.12 7.34
N PRO A 122 -9.03 20.02 6.57
CA PRO A 122 -9.64 18.75 7.01
C PRO A 122 -9.07 18.28 8.34
N LEU A 123 -7.96 18.85 8.80
CA LEU A 123 -7.38 18.62 10.11
C LEU A 123 -8.31 19.09 11.25
N SER A 124 -9.23 20.03 11.01
CA SER A 124 -10.26 20.43 12.00
C SER A 124 -11.20 19.28 12.32
N ASP A 125 -11.43 18.38 11.37
CA ASP A 125 -12.40 17.29 11.48
C ASP A 125 -11.81 16.02 12.10
N VAL A 126 -10.49 15.97 12.34
CA VAL A 126 -9.84 14.84 13.00
C VAL A 126 -10.27 14.78 14.45
N THR A 127 -10.79 13.64 14.87
CA THR A 127 -11.23 13.37 16.24
C THR A 127 -10.22 12.53 17.01
N GLU A 128 -10.48 12.28 18.28
CA GLU A 128 -9.69 11.34 19.10
C GLU A 128 -9.85 9.88 18.65
N GLU A 129 -10.83 9.61 17.79
CA GLU A 129 -11.00 8.32 17.16
C GLU A 129 -10.10 8.21 15.93
N VAL A 130 -9.55 7.02 15.71
CA VAL A 130 -8.73 6.72 14.54
C VAL A 130 -9.59 6.82 13.27
N SER A 131 -9.11 7.55 12.29
CA SER A 131 -9.78 7.73 11.00
C SER A 131 -8.80 7.62 9.83
N PHE A 132 -9.31 7.29 8.65
CA PHE A 132 -8.52 7.22 7.41
C PHE A 132 -8.96 8.35 6.50
N MET A 133 -8.05 9.26 6.18
CA MET A 133 -8.39 10.44 5.38
C MET A 133 -7.31 10.82 4.38
N ASN A 134 -7.75 11.51 3.36
CA ASN A 134 -6.89 12.10 2.35
C ASN A 134 -6.42 13.49 2.81
N LEU A 135 -5.11 13.68 2.81
CA LEU A 135 -4.48 14.96 3.10
C LEU A 135 -3.57 15.36 1.92
N GLY A 136 -4.17 15.92 0.89
CA GLY A 136 -3.50 16.23 -0.36
C GLY A 136 -3.23 14.97 -1.20
N PRO A 137 -2.01 14.75 -1.70
CA PRO A 137 -1.70 13.59 -2.54
C PRO A 137 -1.58 12.27 -1.76
N LYS A 138 -1.63 12.32 -0.44
CA LYS A 138 -1.39 11.18 0.42
C LYS A 138 -2.59 10.84 1.28
N TRP A 139 -2.69 9.57 1.64
CA TRP A 139 -3.69 9.02 2.54
C TRP A 139 -3.05 8.64 3.87
N TYR A 140 -3.67 9.07 4.96
CA TYR A 140 -3.17 8.87 6.31
C TYR A 140 -4.21 8.19 7.19
N VAL A 141 -3.72 7.37 8.11
CA VAL A 141 -4.45 7.02 9.32
C VAL A 141 -4.11 8.08 10.36
N VAL A 142 -5.11 8.80 10.84
CA VAL A 142 -4.94 9.97 11.70
C VAL A 142 -5.75 9.84 12.99
N LYS A 143 -5.26 10.52 14.04
CA LYS A 143 -5.89 10.62 15.35
C LYS A 143 -5.52 11.95 15.99
N ALA A 144 -6.47 12.58 16.68
CA ALA A 144 -6.22 13.75 17.50
C ALA A 144 -5.97 13.36 18.97
N PHE A 145 -5.14 14.15 19.62
CA PHE A 145 -4.84 14.05 21.04
C PHE A 145 -5.02 15.43 21.65
N THR A 146 -5.64 15.52 22.82
CA THR A 146 -5.89 16.77 23.51
C THR A 146 -5.46 16.67 24.97
N ASP A 147 -4.99 17.76 25.55
CA ASP A 147 -4.66 17.84 26.98
C ASP A 147 -5.75 18.51 27.80
N GLY A 148 -6.86 18.88 27.17
CA GLY A 148 -7.94 19.64 27.79
C GLY A 148 -7.64 21.12 28.00
N ALA A 149 -6.41 21.61 27.73
CA ALA A 149 -5.95 22.98 27.96
C ALA A 149 -5.71 23.76 26.68
N ASN A 150 -6.60 23.64 25.69
CA ASN A 150 -6.49 24.32 24.39
C ASN A 150 -5.29 23.87 23.52
N VAL A 151 -4.63 22.80 23.87
CA VAL A 151 -3.58 22.18 23.06
C VAL A 151 -4.16 20.94 22.38
N ARG A 152 -3.95 20.86 21.08
CA ARG A 152 -4.38 19.75 20.25
C ARG A 152 -3.25 19.29 19.36
N VAL A 153 -2.93 18.02 19.43
CA VAL A 153 -1.97 17.37 18.53
C VAL A 153 -2.73 16.47 17.58
N ILE A 154 -2.51 16.67 16.29
CA ILE A 154 -2.99 15.77 15.24
C ILE A 154 -1.80 14.98 14.76
N ALA A 155 -1.91 13.67 14.85
CA ALA A 155 -0.86 12.76 14.46
C ALA A 155 -1.36 11.79 13.40
N GLY A 156 -0.50 11.42 12.45
CA GLY A 156 -0.88 10.55 11.34
C GLY A 156 0.23 9.65 10.87
N ILE A 157 -0.16 8.52 10.27
CA ILE A 157 0.71 7.56 9.61
C ILE A 157 0.34 7.53 8.14
N GLU A 158 1.30 7.78 7.26
CA GLU A 158 1.12 7.62 5.82
C GLU A 158 0.81 6.16 5.50
N VAL A 159 -0.25 5.94 4.72
CA VAL A 159 -0.64 4.62 4.23
C VAL A 159 -0.38 4.50 2.74
N LYS A 160 -0.73 5.54 1.98
CA LYS A 160 -0.63 5.55 0.52
C LYS A 160 -0.25 6.94 0.01
N ASN A 161 0.55 6.97 -1.05
CA ASN A 161 0.92 8.18 -1.77
C ASN A 161 0.51 8.03 -3.24
N ASN A 162 -0.52 8.77 -3.65
CA ASN A 162 -1.04 8.73 -5.02
C ASN A 162 -0.03 9.25 -6.06
N LEU A 163 0.85 10.19 -5.69
CA LEU A 163 1.86 10.69 -6.63
C LEU A 163 2.85 9.61 -7.06
N ILE A 164 3.22 8.70 -6.15
CA ILE A 164 4.12 7.59 -6.50
C ILE A 164 3.40 6.62 -7.42
N GLU A 165 2.13 6.33 -7.15
CA GLU A 165 1.31 5.45 -7.98
C GLU A 165 1.12 6.00 -9.40
N GLU A 166 0.96 7.31 -9.56
CA GLU A 166 0.82 7.97 -10.87
C GLU A 166 2.13 8.00 -11.66
N ILE A 167 3.28 8.17 -10.99
CA ILE A 167 4.59 8.30 -11.63
C ILE A 167 5.16 6.94 -12.01
N SER A 168 4.91 5.92 -11.20
CA SER A 168 5.48 4.58 -11.37
C SER A 168 4.39 3.52 -11.44
N ALA A 169 4.12 3.02 -12.64
CA ALA A 169 3.19 1.91 -12.84
C ALA A 169 3.63 0.61 -12.10
N SER A 170 4.91 0.51 -11.72
CA SER A 170 5.46 -0.65 -11.01
C SER A 170 5.33 -0.54 -9.49
N GLU A 171 4.98 0.63 -8.96
CA GLU A 171 4.84 0.87 -7.52
C GLU A 171 3.37 1.13 -7.17
N ASN A 172 2.90 0.56 -6.06
CA ASN A 172 1.53 0.75 -5.61
C ASN A 172 1.36 1.98 -4.70
N GLY A 173 2.40 2.80 -4.54
CA GLY A 173 2.39 3.99 -3.70
C GLY A 173 2.14 3.73 -2.21
N THR A 174 2.11 2.47 -1.76
CA THR A 174 1.86 2.12 -0.36
C THR A 174 3.09 2.34 0.52
N ASN A 175 2.85 2.68 1.77
CA ASN A 175 3.91 2.83 2.77
C ASN A 175 4.73 1.53 2.90
N PRO A 176 6.06 1.55 2.66
CA PRO A 176 6.90 0.36 2.74
C PRO A 176 6.90 -0.32 4.11
N HIS A 177 6.66 0.45 5.19
CA HIS A 177 6.61 -0.08 6.55
C HIS A 177 5.37 -0.95 6.82
N LEU A 178 4.31 -0.78 6.04
CA LEU A 178 3.13 -1.64 6.11
C LEU A 178 3.34 -2.98 5.39
N LYS A 179 4.36 -3.05 4.49
CA LYS A 179 4.73 -4.25 3.72
C LYS A 179 3.54 -4.87 3.00
N ILE A 180 2.72 -4.03 2.38
CA ILE A 180 1.65 -4.44 1.49
C ILE A 180 2.31 -4.89 0.18
N ASP A 181 2.02 -6.10 -0.25
CA ASP A 181 2.56 -6.65 -1.50
C ASP A 181 2.11 -5.78 -2.70
N ARG A 182 2.98 -5.64 -3.69
CA ARG A 182 2.76 -4.78 -4.88
C ARG A 182 1.55 -5.18 -5.72
N ARG A 183 1.08 -6.41 -5.58
CA ARG A 183 -0.16 -6.91 -6.21
C ARG A 183 -1.42 -6.30 -5.63
N TYR A 184 -1.32 -5.64 -4.49
CA TYR A 184 -2.46 -5.10 -3.76
C TYR A 184 -2.40 -3.58 -3.68
N ALA A 185 -3.55 -2.97 -3.77
CA ALA A 185 -3.76 -1.54 -3.58
C ALA A 185 -4.55 -1.26 -2.30
N VAL A 186 -4.41 -0.06 -1.79
CA VAL A 186 -5.23 0.45 -0.69
C VAL A 186 -6.46 1.12 -1.28
N GLY A 187 -7.63 0.59 -0.96
CA GLY A 187 -8.93 1.11 -1.36
C GLY A 187 -9.66 1.83 -0.24
N VAL A 188 -10.37 2.87 -0.58
CA VAL A 188 -11.21 3.66 0.36
C VAL A 188 -12.55 2.97 0.56
N ILE A 189 -13.10 3.02 1.75
CA ILE A 189 -14.46 2.55 2.02
C ILE A 189 -15.47 3.63 1.57
N PRO A 190 -16.52 3.27 0.80
CA PRO A 190 -17.00 1.93 0.49
C PRO A 190 -16.47 1.38 -0.85
N ALA A 191 -15.43 0.57 -0.83
CA ALA A 191 -15.05 -0.21 -2.01
C ALA A 191 -15.90 -1.48 -2.08
N SER A 192 -16.25 -1.92 -3.29
CA SER A 192 -17.10 -3.10 -3.52
C SER A 192 -16.38 -4.42 -3.22
N SER A 193 -15.04 -4.44 -3.30
CA SER A 193 -14.21 -5.64 -3.14
C SER A 193 -13.08 -5.40 -2.15
N GLY A 194 -12.39 -6.46 -1.76
CA GLY A 194 -11.20 -6.41 -0.90
C GLY A 194 -11.48 -6.67 0.58
N SER A 195 -10.40 -6.95 1.30
CA SER A 195 -10.42 -7.29 2.73
C SER A 195 -10.18 -6.04 3.59
N PRO A 196 -11.03 -5.76 4.58
CA PRO A 196 -10.90 -4.58 5.41
C PRO A 196 -9.76 -4.70 6.43
N VAL A 197 -9.06 -3.59 6.66
CA VAL A 197 -8.12 -3.37 7.75
C VAL A 197 -8.86 -2.69 8.89
N PHE A 198 -8.83 -3.29 10.07
CA PHE A 198 -9.55 -2.82 11.24
C PHE A 198 -8.59 -2.22 12.27
N ILE A 199 -9.00 -1.13 12.90
CA ILE A 199 -8.37 -0.61 14.11
C ILE A 199 -9.50 -0.29 15.11
N ASP A 200 -9.36 -0.73 16.33
CA ASP A 200 -10.37 -0.58 17.38
C ASP A 200 -11.79 -1.06 16.96
N GLY A 201 -11.82 -2.12 16.14
CA GLY A 201 -13.07 -2.68 15.62
C GLY A 201 -13.71 -1.89 14.48
N LYS A 202 -13.11 -0.77 14.04
CA LYS A 202 -13.58 0.04 12.91
C LYS A 202 -12.79 -0.31 11.64
N PRO A 203 -13.46 -0.55 10.49
CA PRO A 203 -12.77 -0.69 9.22
C PRO A 203 -12.30 0.70 8.73
N LEU A 204 -11.00 0.84 8.49
CA LEU A 204 -10.40 2.09 8.03
C LEU A 204 -10.27 2.16 6.51
N PHE A 205 -9.74 1.12 5.92
CA PHE A 205 -9.54 0.98 4.48
C PHE A 205 -9.57 -0.50 4.09
N LYS A 206 -9.49 -0.79 2.79
CA LYS A 206 -9.46 -2.16 2.29
C LYS A 206 -8.17 -2.47 1.55
N ILE A 207 -7.74 -3.71 1.63
CA ILE A 207 -6.70 -4.27 0.76
C ILE A 207 -7.40 -4.89 -0.44
N ILE A 208 -7.16 -4.34 -1.62
CA ILE A 208 -7.79 -4.73 -2.88
C ILE A 208 -6.73 -5.36 -3.78
N LEU A 209 -7.05 -6.49 -4.39
CA LEU A 209 -6.22 -7.08 -5.42
C LEU A 209 -6.25 -6.18 -6.66
N ASP A 210 -5.10 -5.67 -7.06
CA ASP A 210 -4.96 -4.81 -8.23
C ASP A 210 -4.76 -5.67 -9.48
N THR A 211 -5.86 -5.95 -10.17
CA THR A 211 -5.86 -6.81 -11.38
C THR A 211 -5.02 -6.23 -12.51
N ASP A 212 -4.92 -4.91 -12.59
CA ASP A 212 -4.15 -4.25 -13.64
C ASP A 212 -2.64 -4.43 -13.39
N LYS A 213 -2.22 -4.39 -12.14
CA LYS A 213 -0.81 -4.65 -11.76
C LYS A 213 -0.43 -6.12 -11.81
N ILE A 214 -1.37 -7.04 -11.60
CA ILE A 214 -1.11 -8.48 -11.75
C ILE A 214 -0.66 -8.79 -13.17
N SER A 215 -1.23 -8.17 -14.19
CA SER A 215 -0.81 -8.37 -15.58
C SER A 215 0.65 -7.96 -15.83
N TYR A 216 1.17 -6.98 -15.11
CA TYR A 216 2.57 -6.54 -15.21
C TYR A 216 3.56 -7.45 -14.49
N PHE A 217 3.18 -8.02 -13.33
CA PHE A 217 4.07 -8.83 -12.50
C PHE A 217 3.97 -10.33 -12.76
N PHE A 218 2.84 -10.78 -13.27
CA PHE A 218 2.53 -12.16 -13.57
C PHE A 218 2.06 -12.33 -15.01
N ASP A 219 2.69 -11.66 -15.94
CA ASP A 219 2.60 -12.12 -17.33
C ASP A 219 3.35 -13.45 -17.42
N ASN A 220 2.67 -14.48 -16.91
CA ASN A 220 3.06 -15.87 -17.06
C ASN A 220 2.98 -16.32 -18.54
N SER A 221 2.75 -15.37 -19.47
CA SER A 221 2.75 -15.64 -20.90
C SER A 221 4.06 -16.29 -21.32
N LEU A 222 5.17 -15.79 -20.79
CA LEU A 222 6.51 -16.33 -21.05
C LEU A 222 6.65 -17.77 -20.55
N LEU A 223 6.14 -18.10 -19.36
CA LEU A 223 6.11 -19.47 -18.84
C LEU A 223 5.14 -20.36 -19.60
N ARG A 224 3.98 -19.82 -20.01
CA ARG A 224 3.02 -20.54 -20.88
C ARG A 224 3.60 -20.81 -22.24
N TRP A 225 4.20 -19.81 -22.88
CA TRP A 225 4.82 -19.98 -24.20
C TRP A 225 6.01 -20.93 -24.16
N THR A 226 6.89 -20.85 -23.14
CA THR A 226 7.99 -21.81 -22.97
C THR A 226 7.48 -23.22 -22.72
N GLY A 227 6.42 -23.38 -21.92
CA GLY A 227 5.76 -24.67 -21.73
C GLY A 227 5.19 -25.25 -23.01
N LEU A 228 4.50 -24.43 -23.83
CA LEU A 228 3.95 -24.86 -25.13
C LEU A 228 5.04 -25.23 -26.14
N VAL A 229 6.13 -24.45 -26.22
CA VAL A 229 7.27 -24.76 -27.09
C VAL A 229 7.93 -26.08 -26.68
N LEU A 230 8.15 -26.30 -25.38
CA LEU A 230 8.71 -27.56 -24.88
C LEU A 230 7.76 -28.75 -25.13
N LEU A 231 6.45 -28.54 -25.04
CA LEU A 231 5.47 -29.57 -25.38
C LEU A 231 5.53 -29.94 -26.86
N ALA A 232 5.65 -28.94 -27.76
CA ALA A 232 5.80 -29.16 -29.20
C ALA A 232 7.11 -29.90 -29.53
N VAL A 233 8.21 -29.54 -28.88
CA VAL A 233 9.49 -30.24 -29.04
C VAL A 233 9.40 -31.67 -28.53
N ALA A 234 8.77 -31.90 -27.37
CA ALA A 234 8.59 -33.25 -26.85
C ALA A 234 7.76 -34.13 -27.79
N THR A 235 6.65 -33.58 -28.35
CA THR A 235 5.82 -34.32 -29.31
C THR A 235 6.56 -34.64 -30.60
N MET A 236 7.37 -33.71 -31.13
CA MET A 236 8.23 -34.01 -32.29
C MET A 236 9.23 -35.14 -31.99
N LEU A 237 9.86 -35.10 -30.81
CA LEU A 237 10.82 -36.17 -30.41
C LEU A 237 10.17 -37.55 -30.18
N PHE A 238 8.85 -37.60 -29.94
CA PHE A 238 8.09 -38.84 -29.84
C PHE A 238 7.71 -39.42 -31.24
N LEU A 239 7.60 -38.56 -32.27
CA LEU A 239 7.17 -38.95 -33.61
C LEU A 239 8.34 -39.42 -34.48
N PHE A 240 9.59 -39.08 -34.13
CA PHE A 240 10.81 -39.47 -34.80
C PHE A 240 11.70 -40.35 -33.91
#